data_679824eefda19c6ae07ccc1183cc9a62
#
_entry.id   679824eefda19c6ae07ccc1183cc9a62
#
_cell.length_a   1.000
_cell.length_b   1.000
_cell.length_c   1.000
_cell.angle_alpha   90.00
_cell.angle_beta   90.00
_cell.angle_gamma   90.00
#
_symmetry.space_group_name_H-M   'P 1'
#
loop_
_entity.id
_entity.type
_entity.pdbx_description
1 polymer ?
#
loop_
_entity_poly.entity_id
_entity_poly.type
_entity_poly.pdbx_seq_one_letter_code
_entity_poly.pdbx_strand_id
1 'polypeptide(L)'
;GGSIFVVLARSSLKEFLGALGVMGKVFSRKIDDPVDLTKQLVELATIARKDGMIALEGQEISNPFLAKAVAQLVDGTDPSVIRNTLTRDNDMMKRRHAMGAKIFSSWGEIAPAMGMIGTLAGLVLMLKNMDDPKAIGPAMSLALLTTMYGAILANVFCLPVAQKLENASALESANNEL
;
A
#
# COMPACT_ATOMS: atom_id res chain seq x y z
N GLY A 1 -18.73 11.69 -2.58
CA GLY A 1 -18.09 12.47 -3.66
C GLY A 1 -17.00 13.41 -3.13
N GLY A 2 -17.28 14.21 -2.08
CA GLY A 2 -16.38 15.24 -1.58
C GLY A 2 -15.02 14.73 -1.09
N SER A 3 -14.99 13.64 -0.34
CA SER A 3 -13.73 13.05 0.16
C SER A 3 -12.80 12.60 -0.97
N ILE A 4 -13.34 12.01 -2.03
CA ILE A 4 -12.57 11.60 -3.22
C ILE A 4 -11.98 12.82 -3.90
N PHE A 5 -12.76 13.89 -4.06
CA PHE A 5 -12.28 15.14 -4.68
C PHE A 5 -11.13 15.76 -3.89
N VAL A 6 -11.21 15.83 -2.57
CA VAL A 6 -10.16 16.37 -1.70
C VAL A 6 -8.88 15.51 -1.79
N VAL A 7 -9.00 14.18 -1.81
CA VAL A 7 -7.84 13.29 -1.97
C VAL A 7 -7.20 13.48 -3.34
N LEU A 8 -7.98 13.60 -4.41
CA LEU A 8 -7.48 13.87 -5.76
C LEU A 8 -6.83 15.26 -5.88
N ALA A 9 -7.30 16.25 -5.11
CA ALA A 9 -6.67 17.56 -5.06
C ALA A 9 -5.31 17.57 -4.30
N ARG A 10 -5.14 16.63 -3.35
CA ARG A 10 -3.89 16.47 -2.57
C ARG A 10 -2.87 15.54 -3.21
N SER A 11 -3.29 14.64 -4.07
CA SER A 11 -2.44 13.68 -4.78
C SER A 11 -2.67 13.76 -6.28
N SER A 12 -1.65 13.45 -7.09
CA SER A 12 -1.84 13.41 -8.54
C SER A 12 -2.74 12.23 -8.94
N LEU A 13 -3.51 12.37 -10.03
CA LEU A 13 -4.34 11.29 -10.59
C LEU A 13 -3.53 10.01 -10.85
N LYS A 14 -2.27 10.15 -11.27
CA LYS A 14 -1.38 9.00 -11.49
C LYS A 14 -1.04 8.26 -10.20
N GLU A 15 -0.81 9.00 -9.11
CA GLU A 15 -0.53 8.41 -7.80
C GLU A 15 -1.75 7.70 -7.23
N PHE A 16 -2.93 8.30 -7.37
CA PHE A 16 -4.19 7.70 -6.91
C PHE A 16 -4.50 6.39 -7.66
N LEU A 17 -4.40 6.39 -9.00
CA LEU A 17 -4.58 5.18 -9.80
C LEU A 17 -3.49 4.13 -9.52
N GLY A 18 -2.26 4.58 -9.30
CA GLY A 18 -1.16 3.74 -8.87
C GLY A 18 -1.43 3.05 -7.53
N ALA A 19 -1.95 3.78 -6.55
CA ALA A 19 -2.32 3.26 -5.24
C ALA A 19 -3.41 2.17 -5.32
N LEU A 20 -4.43 2.39 -6.15
CA LEU A 20 -5.46 1.37 -6.42
C LEU A 20 -4.88 0.11 -7.07
N GLY A 21 -3.94 0.26 -8.01
CA GLY A 21 -3.24 -0.86 -8.64
C GLY A 21 -2.35 -1.64 -7.67
N VAL A 22 -1.69 -0.95 -6.75
CA VAL A 22 -0.88 -1.57 -5.69
C VAL A 22 -1.77 -2.31 -4.70
N MET A 23 -2.93 -1.76 -4.33
CA MET A 23 -3.91 -2.44 -3.47
C MET A 23 -4.32 -3.80 -4.06
N GLY A 24 -4.67 -3.86 -5.34
CA GLY A 24 -5.03 -5.12 -6.00
C GLY A 24 -3.90 -6.15 -5.95
N LYS A 25 -2.65 -5.71 -6.14
CA LYS A 25 -1.47 -6.59 -6.08
C LYS A 25 -1.16 -7.09 -4.67
N VAL A 26 -1.30 -6.26 -3.64
CA VAL A 26 -1.06 -6.65 -2.24
C VAL A 26 -2.07 -7.68 -1.74
N PHE A 27 -3.31 -7.63 -2.24
CA PHE A 27 -4.31 -8.66 -1.92
C PHE A 27 -4.08 -9.98 -2.66
N SER A 28 -3.41 -9.96 -3.83
CA SER A 28 -3.19 -11.14 -4.67
C SER A 28 -1.80 -11.75 -4.54
N ARG A 29 -0.79 -10.99 -4.10
CA ARG A 29 0.59 -11.48 -3.96
C ARG A 29 0.78 -12.17 -2.61
N LYS A 30 1.25 -13.42 -2.66
CA LYS A 30 1.89 -14.06 -1.50
C LYS A 30 3.28 -13.44 -1.34
N ILE A 31 3.59 -12.95 -0.16
CA ILE A 31 4.94 -12.57 0.23
C ILE A 31 5.65 -13.88 0.59
N ASP A 32 6.86 -14.07 0.08
CA ASP A 32 7.65 -15.26 0.35
C ASP A 32 7.96 -15.36 1.85
N ASP A 33 7.91 -16.59 2.38
CA ASP A 33 8.26 -16.84 3.78
C ASP A 33 9.78 -16.59 3.96
N PRO A 34 10.20 -15.78 4.93
CA PRO A 34 11.62 -15.54 5.22
C PRO A 34 12.44 -16.83 5.42
N VAL A 35 11.82 -17.85 6.00
CA VAL A 35 12.47 -19.15 6.25
C VAL A 35 12.77 -19.87 4.94
N ASP A 36 11.83 -19.88 4.01
CA ASP A 36 12.02 -20.54 2.71
C ASP A 36 12.99 -19.77 1.84
N LEU A 37 12.97 -18.43 1.91
CA LEU A 37 13.95 -17.59 1.23
C LEU A 37 15.37 -17.83 1.75
N THR A 38 15.55 -17.95 3.07
CA THR A 38 16.84 -18.26 3.69
C THR A 38 17.35 -19.63 3.25
N LYS A 39 16.50 -20.66 3.20
CA LYS A 39 16.88 -21.99 2.70
C LYS A 39 17.35 -21.91 1.25
N GLN A 40 16.64 -21.20 0.40
CA GLN A 40 16.99 -21.02 -1.00
C GLN A 40 18.33 -20.29 -1.17
N LEU A 41 18.60 -19.25 -0.34
CA LEU A 41 19.90 -18.57 -0.30
C LEU A 41 21.05 -19.49 0.09
N VAL A 42 20.86 -20.34 1.11
CA VAL A 42 21.89 -21.31 1.55
C VAL A 42 22.15 -22.36 0.46
N GLU A 43 21.10 -22.82 -0.22
CA GLU A 43 21.22 -23.78 -1.34
C GLU A 43 22.00 -23.14 -2.51
N LEU A 44 21.64 -21.94 -2.95
CA LEU A 44 22.34 -21.22 -4.00
C LEU A 44 23.82 -20.96 -3.63
N ALA A 45 24.09 -20.56 -2.38
CA ALA A 45 25.45 -20.37 -1.89
C ALA A 45 26.26 -21.67 -1.89
N THR A 46 25.62 -22.80 -1.64
CA THR A 46 26.26 -24.14 -1.68
C THR A 46 26.60 -24.53 -3.11
N ILE A 47 25.70 -24.31 -4.06
CA ILE A 47 25.93 -24.56 -5.49
C ILE A 47 27.07 -23.68 -6.01
N ALA A 48 27.02 -22.37 -5.71
CA ALA A 48 28.04 -21.43 -6.12
C ALA A 48 29.45 -21.81 -5.62
N ARG A 49 29.51 -22.36 -4.40
CA ARG A 49 30.80 -22.80 -3.78
C ARG A 49 31.34 -24.09 -4.38
N LYS A 50 30.47 -25.04 -4.78
CA LYS A 50 30.86 -26.34 -5.33
C LYS A 50 31.13 -26.28 -6.83
N ASP A 51 30.21 -25.71 -7.58
CA ASP A 51 30.13 -25.80 -9.03
C ASP A 51 30.46 -24.47 -9.73
N GLY A 52 30.71 -23.42 -8.93
CA GLY A 52 31.02 -22.09 -9.41
C GLY A 52 29.79 -21.22 -9.70
N MET A 53 30.05 -19.93 -9.95
CA MET A 53 28.98 -18.92 -10.16
C MET A 53 28.12 -19.20 -11.41
N ILE A 54 28.70 -19.79 -12.45
CA ILE A 54 28.00 -20.11 -13.70
C ILE A 54 26.90 -21.16 -13.49
N ALA A 55 27.07 -22.05 -12.52
CA ALA A 55 26.05 -23.06 -12.20
C ALA A 55 24.75 -22.48 -11.62
N LEU A 56 24.76 -21.22 -11.24
CA LEU A 56 23.57 -20.49 -10.78
C LEU A 56 22.65 -20.06 -11.95
N GLU A 57 23.15 -19.97 -13.18
CA GLU A 57 22.39 -19.49 -14.34
C GLU A 57 21.18 -20.38 -14.68
N GLY A 58 21.24 -21.66 -14.34
CA GLY A 58 20.15 -22.62 -14.60
C GLY A 58 19.18 -22.82 -13.44
N GLN A 59 19.32 -22.11 -12.33
CA GLN A 59 18.51 -22.32 -11.14
C GLN A 59 17.17 -21.57 -11.25
N GLU A 60 16.09 -22.26 -10.89
CA GLU A 60 14.75 -21.68 -10.85
C GLU A 60 14.58 -20.87 -9.54
N ILE A 61 14.61 -19.53 -9.67
CA ILE A 61 14.50 -18.61 -8.54
C ILE A 61 13.13 -17.93 -8.58
N SER A 62 12.27 -18.28 -7.62
CA SER A 62 10.90 -17.76 -7.55
C SER A 62 10.84 -16.26 -7.20
N ASN A 63 11.79 -15.79 -6.38
CA ASN A 63 11.84 -14.40 -5.95
C ASN A 63 12.52 -13.51 -7.01
N PRO A 64 11.82 -12.51 -7.59
CA PRO A 64 12.38 -11.67 -8.66
C PRO A 64 13.57 -10.81 -8.21
N PHE A 65 13.62 -10.43 -6.94
CA PHE A 65 14.72 -9.63 -6.39
C PHE A 65 15.98 -10.47 -6.27
N LEU A 66 15.86 -11.69 -5.75
CA LEU A 66 16.93 -12.66 -5.66
C LEU A 66 17.42 -13.09 -7.06
N ALA A 67 16.49 -13.34 -7.99
CA ALA A 67 16.84 -13.67 -9.37
C ALA A 67 17.70 -12.58 -10.04
N LYS A 68 17.37 -11.30 -9.79
CA LYS A 68 18.15 -10.18 -10.29
C LYS A 68 19.55 -10.12 -9.66
N ALA A 69 19.66 -10.40 -8.35
CA ALA A 69 20.94 -10.45 -7.66
C ALA A 69 21.83 -11.55 -8.22
N VAL A 70 21.29 -12.75 -8.40
CA VAL A 70 22.01 -13.91 -8.94
C VAL A 70 22.46 -13.68 -10.39
N ALA A 71 21.60 -13.11 -11.24
CA ALA A 71 21.98 -12.77 -12.61
C ALA A 71 23.19 -11.81 -12.66
N GLN A 72 23.20 -10.77 -11.82
CA GLN A 72 24.35 -9.84 -11.75
C GLN A 72 25.62 -10.52 -11.23
N LEU A 73 25.50 -11.50 -10.32
CA LEU A 73 26.64 -12.29 -9.85
C LEU A 73 27.22 -13.18 -10.95
N VAL A 74 26.34 -13.83 -11.74
CA VAL A 74 26.76 -14.68 -12.89
C VAL A 74 27.43 -13.83 -13.97
N ASP A 75 26.93 -12.61 -14.21
CA ASP A 75 27.53 -11.64 -15.15
C ASP A 75 28.89 -11.10 -14.67
N GLY A 76 29.37 -11.50 -13.49
CA GLY A 76 30.67 -11.06 -12.95
C GLY A 76 30.69 -9.60 -12.50
N THR A 77 29.52 -9.01 -12.20
CA THR A 77 29.43 -7.65 -11.68
C THR A 77 30.07 -7.55 -10.29
N ASP A 78 30.78 -6.46 -10.03
CA ASP A 78 31.43 -6.22 -8.74
C ASP A 78 30.40 -6.28 -7.58
N PRO A 79 30.69 -7.03 -6.49
CA PRO A 79 29.77 -7.17 -5.36
C PRO A 79 29.31 -5.85 -4.73
N SER A 80 30.16 -4.82 -4.76
CA SER A 80 29.83 -3.49 -4.25
C SER A 80 28.77 -2.80 -5.12
N VAL A 81 28.84 -2.97 -6.44
CA VAL A 81 27.87 -2.44 -7.40
C VAL A 81 26.53 -3.17 -7.26
N ILE A 82 26.57 -4.51 -7.12
CA ILE A 82 25.36 -5.32 -6.88
C ILE A 82 24.66 -4.84 -5.62
N ARG A 83 25.36 -4.75 -4.50
CA ARG A 83 24.82 -4.28 -3.23
C ARG A 83 24.18 -2.90 -3.36
N ASN A 84 24.87 -1.94 -3.96
CA ASN A 84 24.36 -0.58 -4.16
C ASN A 84 23.10 -0.56 -5.03
N THR A 85 23.05 -1.37 -6.08
CA THR A 85 21.92 -1.47 -6.98
C THR A 85 20.72 -2.07 -6.27
N LEU A 86 20.89 -3.17 -5.54
CA LEU A 86 19.83 -3.85 -4.81
C LEU A 86 19.30 -2.99 -3.65
N THR A 87 20.17 -2.30 -2.91
CA THR A 87 19.76 -1.35 -1.87
C THR A 87 18.89 -0.24 -2.46
N ARG A 88 19.30 0.32 -3.60
CA ARG A 88 18.55 1.36 -4.29
C ARG A 88 17.19 0.88 -4.78
N ASP A 89 17.12 -0.33 -5.32
CA ASP A 89 15.86 -0.94 -5.77
C ASP A 89 14.92 -1.18 -4.59
N ASN A 90 15.43 -1.67 -3.46
CA ASN A 90 14.67 -1.86 -2.22
C ASN A 90 14.12 -0.52 -1.70
N ASP A 91 14.92 0.54 -1.68
CA ASP A 91 14.50 1.88 -1.29
C ASP A 91 13.43 2.45 -2.22
N MET A 92 13.55 2.25 -3.52
CA MET A 92 12.54 2.68 -4.49
C MET A 92 11.23 1.91 -4.32
N MET A 93 11.30 0.63 -4.00
CA MET A 93 10.12 -0.19 -3.67
C MET A 93 9.44 0.32 -2.40
N LYS A 94 10.21 0.53 -1.31
CA LYS A 94 9.70 1.12 -0.05
C LYS A 94 8.97 2.44 -0.29
N ARG A 95 9.57 3.34 -1.05
CA ARG A 95 8.96 4.64 -1.39
C ARG A 95 7.65 4.51 -2.15
N ARG A 96 7.56 3.61 -3.12
CA ARG A 96 6.31 3.37 -3.88
C ARG A 96 5.20 2.83 -2.98
N HIS A 97 5.51 1.88 -2.10
CA HIS A 97 4.55 1.31 -1.16
C HIS A 97 4.10 2.34 -0.12
N ALA A 98 5.04 3.13 0.41
CA ALA A 98 4.74 4.21 1.35
C ALA A 98 3.83 5.29 0.73
N MET A 99 4.04 5.65 -0.54
CA MET A 99 3.13 6.55 -1.25
C MET A 99 1.71 5.99 -1.35
N GLY A 100 1.58 4.70 -1.69
CA GLY A 100 0.28 4.03 -1.73
C GLY A 100 -0.43 4.04 -0.38
N ALA A 101 0.27 3.64 0.68
CA ALA A 101 -0.26 3.63 2.05
C ALA A 101 -0.68 5.05 2.51
N LYS A 102 0.13 6.06 2.20
CA LYS A 102 -0.14 7.47 2.54
C LYS A 102 -1.43 7.99 1.91
N ILE A 103 -1.76 7.59 0.68
CA ILE A 103 -3.00 8.00 0.02
C ILE A 103 -4.22 7.44 0.76
N PHE A 104 -4.19 6.15 1.13
CA PHE A 104 -5.27 5.53 1.89
C PHE A 104 -5.38 6.08 3.31
N SER A 105 -4.25 6.32 4.00
CA SER A 105 -4.23 6.97 5.31
C SER A 105 -4.83 8.37 5.26
N SER A 106 -4.42 9.20 4.29
CA SER A 106 -5.00 10.54 4.07
C SER A 106 -6.50 10.48 3.78
N TRP A 107 -6.95 9.48 3.03
CA TRP A 107 -8.38 9.30 2.77
C TRP A 107 -9.13 8.90 4.03
N GLY A 108 -8.52 8.04 4.87
CA GLY A 108 -9.04 7.66 6.18
C GLY A 108 -9.22 8.87 7.12
N GLU A 109 -8.32 9.84 7.07
CA GLU A 109 -8.43 11.09 7.85
C GLU A 109 -9.50 12.05 7.31
N ILE A 110 -9.58 12.19 5.98
CA ILE A 110 -10.48 13.14 5.31
C ILE A 110 -11.94 12.65 5.35
N ALA A 111 -12.19 11.34 5.25
CA ALA A 111 -13.53 10.81 5.14
C ALA A 111 -14.44 11.16 6.34
N PRO A 112 -14.01 11.02 7.62
CA PRO A 112 -14.80 11.45 8.78
C PRO A 112 -14.97 12.96 8.82
N ALA A 113 -13.95 13.74 8.46
CA ALA A 113 -14.04 15.21 8.42
C ALA A 113 -15.11 15.68 7.43
N MET A 114 -15.19 15.06 6.25
CA MET A 114 -16.24 15.31 5.28
C MET A 114 -17.63 14.85 5.79
N GLY A 115 -17.67 13.79 6.60
CA GLY A 115 -18.86 13.37 7.32
C GLY A 115 -19.38 14.46 8.28
N MET A 116 -18.49 15.06 9.07
CA MET A 116 -18.85 16.17 9.97
C MET A 116 -19.36 17.40 9.20
N ILE A 117 -18.77 17.75 8.06
CA ILE A 117 -19.28 18.82 7.20
C ILE A 117 -20.71 18.50 6.74
N GLY A 118 -20.96 17.25 6.36
CA GLY A 118 -22.31 16.78 5.99
C GLY A 118 -23.32 16.89 7.15
N THR A 119 -22.88 16.59 8.38
CA THR A 119 -23.73 16.77 9.58
C THR A 119 -24.10 18.23 9.78
N LEU A 120 -23.14 19.16 9.70
CA LEU A 120 -23.41 20.58 9.82
C LEU A 120 -24.37 21.08 8.74
N ALA A 121 -24.18 20.64 7.49
CA ALA A 121 -25.12 20.97 6.41
C ALA A 121 -26.53 20.45 6.67
N GLY A 122 -26.66 19.21 7.18
CA GLY A 122 -27.96 18.63 7.57
C GLY A 122 -28.64 19.39 8.70
N LEU A 123 -27.86 19.81 9.72
CA LEU A 123 -28.38 20.64 10.82
C LEU A 123 -28.84 22.03 10.34
N VAL A 124 -28.11 22.67 9.43
CA VAL A 124 -28.52 23.95 8.83
C VAL A 124 -29.83 23.78 8.05
N LEU A 125 -29.99 22.70 7.28
CA LEU A 125 -31.23 22.40 6.59
C LEU A 125 -32.40 22.14 7.56
N MET A 126 -32.14 21.47 8.67
CA MET A 126 -33.11 21.23 9.73
C MET A 126 -33.58 22.55 10.34
N LEU A 127 -32.64 23.44 10.71
CA LEU A 127 -32.98 24.74 11.28
C LEU A 127 -33.74 25.63 10.31
N LYS A 128 -33.40 25.57 9.01
CA LYS A 128 -34.12 26.35 7.97
C LYS A 128 -35.58 25.95 7.83
N ASN A 129 -35.91 24.70 8.12
CA ASN A 129 -37.25 24.14 7.95
C ASN A 129 -37.94 23.83 9.30
N MET A 130 -37.56 24.55 10.34
CA MET A 130 -38.05 24.30 11.72
C MET A 130 -39.55 24.49 11.87
N ASP A 131 -40.17 25.28 10.98
CA ASP A 131 -41.61 25.53 10.97
C ASP A 131 -42.42 24.32 10.42
N ASP A 132 -41.77 23.38 9.72
CA ASP A 132 -42.38 22.13 9.23
C ASP A 132 -41.83 20.90 9.98
N PRO A 133 -42.59 20.35 10.94
CA PRO A 133 -42.16 19.17 11.71
C PRO A 133 -41.86 17.94 10.83
N LYS A 134 -42.48 17.84 9.64
CA LYS A 134 -42.26 16.72 8.71
C LYS A 134 -40.88 16.80 8.02
N ALA A 135 -40.28 17.98 7.89
CA ALA A 135 -38.98 18.20 7.27
C ALA A 135 -37.80 17.98 8.23
N ILE A 136 -38.04 18.04 9.55
CA ILE A 136 -37.01 17.87 10.59
C ILE A 136 -36.39 16.46 10.54
N GLY A 137 -37.24 15.42 10.48
CA GLY A 137 -36.81 14.02 10.50
C GLY A 137 -35.86 13.67 9.36
N PRO A 138 -36.17 13.93 8.09
CA PRO A 138 -35.28 13.68 6.96
C PRO A 138 -33.95 14.43 7.03
N ALA A 139 -33.95 15.71 7.46
CA ALA A 139 -32.73 16.52 7.59
C ALA A 139 -31.80 15.98 8.66
N MET A 140 -32.35 15.56 9.82
CA MET A 140 -31.59 14.93 10.89
C MET A 140 -31.05 13.55 10.48
N SER A 141 -31.84 12.76 9.78
CA SER A 141 -31.40 11.47 9.23
C SER A 141 -30.22 11.63 8.27
N LEU A 142 -30.30 12.61 7.36
CA LEU A 142 -29.20 12.91 6.43
C LEU A 142 -27.91 13.29 7.18
N ALA A 143 -28.02 14.12 8.22
CA ALA A 143 -26.90 14.52 9.04
C ALA A 143 -26.20 13.32 9.69
N LEU A 144 -26.97 12.43 10.31
CA LEU A 144 -26.42 11.23 10.97
C LEU A 144 -25.82 10.24 9.97
N LEU A 145 -26.47 10.00 8.84
CA LEU A 145 -26.01 9.08 7.81
C LEU A 145 -24.68 9.52 7.19
N THR A 146 -24.48 10.81 6.96
CA THR A 146 -23.23 11.29 6.36
C THR A 146 -22.02 11.03 7.26
N THR A 147 -22.16 11.21 8.57
CA THR A 147 -21.11 10.92 9.55
C THR A 147 -20.85 9.42 9.64
N MET A 148 -21.89 8.60 9.69
CA MET A 148 -21.79 7.15 9.72
C MET A 148 -21.03 6.62 8.48
N TYR A 149 -21.39 7.05 7.28
CA TYR A 149 -20.68 6.64 6.06
C TYR A 149 -19.24 7.13 6.01
N GLY A 150 -18.98 8.34 6.51
CA GLY A 150 -17.60 8.85 6.63
C GLY A 150 -16.74 7.98 7.55
N ALA A 151 -17.29 7.60 8.71
CA ALA A 151 -16.62 6.73 9.68
C ALA A 151 -16.40 5.31 9.15
N ILE A 152 -17.39 4.71 8.50
CA ILE A 152 -17.28 3.37 7.89
C ILE A 152 -16.21 3.37 6.81
N LEU A 153 -16.23 4.34 5.91
CA LEU A 153 -15.24 4.44 4.83
C LEU A 153 -13.81 4.55 5.39
N ALA A 154 -13.61 5.35 6.43
CA ALA A 154 -12.31 5.52 7.06
C ALA A 154 -11.83 4.26 7.76
N ASN A 155 -12.63 3.74 8.70
CA ASN A 155 -12.17 2.73 9.66
C ASN A 155 -12.27 1.30 9.12
N VAL A 156 -13.23 1.04 8.21
CA VAL A 156 -13.43 -0.32 7.67
C VAL A 156 -12.64 -0.53 6.37
N PHE A 157 -12.44 0.52 5.57
CA PHE A 157 -11.77 0.39 4.27
C PHE A 157 -10.39 1.06 4.24
N CYS A 158 -10.32 2.37 4.47
CA CYS A 158 -9.09 3.12 4.19
C CYS A 158 -7.95 2.78 5.14
N LEU A 159 -8.19 2.79 6.45
CA LEU A 159 -7.15 2.54 7.45
C LEU A 159 -6.63 1.10 7.42
N PRO A 160 -7.47 0.04 7.35
CA PRO A 160 -6.98 -1.33 7.24
C PRO A 160 -6.17 -1.59 5.96
N VAL A 161 -6.56 -0.96 4.84
CA VAL A 161 -5.80 -1.05 3.59
C VAL A 161 -4.45 -0.37 3.72
N ALA A 162 -4.38 0.82 4.32
CA ALA A 162 -3.11 1.51 4.57
C ALA A 162 -2.17 0.67 5.44
N GLN A 163 -2.66 0.13 6.54
CA GLN A 163 -1.89 -0.73 7.45
C GLN A 163 -1.40 -2.01 6.77
N LYS A 164 -2.26 -2.64 5.97
CA LYS A 164 -1.87 -3.84 5.22
C LYS A 164 -0.76 -3.55 4.21
N LEU A 165 -0.82 -2.40 3.53
CA LEU A 165 0.23 -1.95 2.61
C LEU A 165 1.55 -1.69 3.33
N GLU A 166 1.53 -1.05 4.49
CA GLU A 166 2.71 -0.79 5.32
C GLU A 166 3.34 -2.10 5.81
N ASN A 167 2.53 -3.01 6.35
CA ASN A 167 3.00 -4.31 6.83
C ASN A 167 3.60 -5.15 5.68
N ALA A 168 2.95 -5.18 4.52
CA ALA A 168 3.45 -5.88 3.35
C ALA A 168 4.80 -5.30 2.88
N SER A 169 4.92 -3.97 2.87
CA SER A 169 6.17 -3.28 2.52
C SER A 169 7.29 -3.59 3.50
N ALA A 170 6.99 -3.62 4.80
CA ALA A 170 7.98 -3.95 5.83
C ALA A 170 8.51 -5.38 5.69
N LEU A 171 7.61 -6.36 5.47
CA LEU A 171 7.98 -7.77 5.27
C LEU A 171 8.80 -7.96 3.99
N GLU A 172 8.37 -7.40 2.85
CA GLU A 172 9.10 -7.51 1.58
C GLU A 172 10.48 -6.86 1.68
N SER A 173 10.58 -5.73 2.40
CA SER A 173 11.87 -5.08 2.65
C SER A 173 12.79 -5.91 3.53
N ALA A 174 12.28 -6.51 4.60
CA ALA A 174 13.06 -7.38 5.46
C ALA A 174 13.58 -8.61 4.70
N ASN A 175 12.77 -9.18 3.81
CA ASN A 175 13.18 -10.28 2.95
C ASN A 175 14.28 -9.89 1.95
N ASN A 176 14.27 -8.64 1.46
CA ASN A 176 15.28 -8.15 0.53
C ASN A 176 16.60 -7.73 1.21
N GLU A 177 16.61 -7.64 2.53
CA GLU A 177 17.80 -7.33 3.34
C GLU A 177 18.56 -8.59 3.81
N LEU A 178 17.96 -9.79 3.66
CA LEU A 178 18.59 -11.09 3.88
C LEU A 178 19.63 -11.38 2.81
#